data_b2d3d77d0efa0fdaeece5f90f0b7040c
#
_entry.id   b2d3d77d0efa0fdaeece5f90f0b7040c
#
_cell.length_a   1.000
_cell.length_b   1.000
_cell.length_c   1.000
_cell.angle_alpha   90.00
_cell.angle_beta   90.00
_cell.angle_gamma   90.00
#
_symmetry.space_group_name_H-M   'P 1'
#
loop_
_entity.id
_entity.type
_entity.pdbx_description
1 polymer ?
#
loop_
_entity_poly.entity_id
_entity_poly.type
_entity_poly.pdbx_seq_one_letter_code
_entity_poly.pdbx_strand_id
1 'polypeptide(L)'
;MMTERERVLTLLAGGRPDRVPWFGDLDYWATSLIGRGIKPAGFKESDAYIEWHRDLRVGFYLQGDFPFKTAIENCRVTEWREGTARRRRIETPRGDLTETWTWLPGSFSEAPTEHLVKSAADLAAYACLFENTRFEPDYSFAEKRARQVGEMGIVLCYLPKSPFMQMVTLDAGIAAVAEIHADAPGELETALAAVRLAHDRAAQIALGSPAEVLMIPENLSSEVVGPRLYELYMRDYHETWNRRIGAAGKYSCIHLDGTLKGLLREVCAAGFTFVDAMTPAPVGDLEVERWAERSVGGLEARAQATELEGWQEQKGKPEPERERGWEHDRETVFWGGLPGVYFTDLVADAEFERHVRAVLRVMTSSPRYVLGVADQVPPDGLESRVRRVAELADAFGGYGA
;
A
#
# COMPACT_ATOMS: atom_id res chain seq x y z
N MET A 1 -3.83 0.28 30.87
CA MET A 1 -3.65 -0.54 29.64
C MET A 1 -3.91 0.38 28.46
N MET A 2 -2.99 0.44 27.50
CA MET A 2 -3.12 1.31 26.33
C MET A 2 -4.26 0.83 25.42
N THR A 3 -4.93 1.77 24.73
CA THR A 3 -5.88 1.48 23.65
C THR A 3 -5.14 1.06 22.38
N GLU A 4 -5.82 0.50 21.38
CA GLU A 4 -5.15 0.12 20.10
C GLU A 4 -4.62 1.37 19.39
N ARG A 5 -5.35 2.49 19.46
CA ARG A 5 -4.89 3.79 18.94
C ARG A 5 -3.60 4.26 19.63
N GLU A 6 -3.55 4.25 20.96
CA GLU A 6 -2.36 4.64 21.72
C GLU A 6 -1.16 3.76 21.39
N ARG A 7 -1.36 2.43 21.25
CA ARG A 7 -0.27 1.50 20.89
C ARG A 7 0.34 1.85 19.55
N VAL A 8 -0.49 1.95 18.51
CA VAL A 8 0.02 2.17 17.16
C VAL A 8 0.67 3.55 17.03
N LEU A 9 0.08 4.61 17.59
CA LEU A 9 0.67 5.95 17.55
C LEU A 9 1.97 6.03 18.33
N THR A 10 2.07 5.35 19.50
CA THR A 10 3.31 5.25 20.26
C THR A 10 4.41 4.60 19.42
N LEU A 11 4.07 3.51 18.74
CA LEU A 11 5.02 2.79 17.87
C LEU A 11 5.47 3.65 16.69
N LEU A 12 4.54 4.29 15.99
CA LEU A 12 4.85 5.15 14.83
C LEU A 12 5.65 6.40 15.24
N ALA A 13 5.52 6.86 16.49
CA ALA A 13 6.32 7.93 17.05
C ALA A 13 7.73 7.47 17.52
N GLY A 14 8.07 6.18 17.38
CA GLY A 14 9.35 5.60 17.80
C GLY A 14 9.39 5.18 19.27
N GLY A 15 8.24 5.14 19.95
CA GLY A 15 8.11 4.68 21.34
C GLY A 15 7.84 3.18 21.46
N ARG A 16 7.74 2.69 22.69
CA ARG A 16 7.45 1.28 23.01
C ARG A 16 6.06 1.18 23.66
N PRO A 17 5.07 0.57 23.02
CA PRO A 17 3.76 0.35 23.63
C PRO A 17 3.80 -0.79 24.68
N ASP A 18 2.69 -1.03 25.38
CA ASP A 18 2.59 -2.09 26.40
C ASP A 18 2.64 -3.52 25.80
N ARG A 19 2.28 -3.68 24.52
CA ARG A 19 2.40 -4.92 23.76
C ARG A 19 2.45 -4.65 22.25
N VAL A 20 2.79 -5.64 21.46
CA VAL A 20 2.66 -5.61 19.99
C VAL A 20 1.21 -5.33 19.63
N PRO A 21 0.93 -4.26 18.85
CA PRO A 21 -0.43 -3.97 18.38
C PRO A 21 -0.90 -5.06 17.42
N TRP A 22 -2.22 -5.38 17.47
CA TRP A 22 -2.86 -6.28 16.53
C TRP A 22 -3.88 -5.51 15.69
N PHE A 23 -3.66 -5.46 14.37
CA PHE A 23 -4.55 -4.81 13.41
C PHE A 23 -4.78 -5.73 12.23
N GLY A 24 -6.03 -6.06 11.96
CA GLY A 24 -6.43 -6.87 10.81
C GLY A 24 -7.22 -6.06 9.80
N ASP A 25 -6.83 -6.11 8.53
CA ASP A 25 -7.69 -5.61 7.46
C ASP A 25 -8.78 -6.66 7.18
N LEU A 26 -10.01 -6.30 7.54
CA LEU A 26 -11.19 -7.14 7.36
C LEU A 26 -12.05 -6.70 6.16
N ASP A 27 -11.60 -5.73 5.35
CA ASP A 27 -12.42 -5.10 4.32
C ASP A 27 -12.84 -6.09 3.22
N TYR A 28 -11.93 -6.93 2.77
CA TYR A 28 -12.20 -7.93 1.74
C TYR A 28 -13.14 -9.04 2.25
N TRP A 29 -12.93 -9.49 3.49
CA TRP A 29 -13.83 -10.43 4.14
C TRP A 29 -15.23 -9.83 4.30
N ALA A 30 -15.34 -8.57 4.79
CA ALA A 30 -16.62 -7.85 4.90
C ALA A 30 -17.31 -7.73 3.53
N THR A 31 -16.57 -7.44 2.46
CA THR A 31 -17.08 -7.39 1.08
C THR A 31 -17.73 -8.73 0.68
N SER A 32 -17.07 -9.85 0.99
CA SER A 32 -17.64 -11.17 0.72
C SER A 32 -18.88 -11.49 1.53
N LEU A 33 -18.92 -11.08 2.81
CA LEU A 33 -20.09 -11.26 3.68
C LEU A 33 -21.30 -10.44 3.20
N ILE A 34 -21.06 -9.23 2.68
CA ILE A 34 -22.09 -8.43 2.02
C ILE A 34 -22.58 -9.10 0.74
N GLY A 35 -21.66 -9.53 -0.12
CA GLY A 35 -21.99 -10.21 -1.37
C GLY A 35 -22.77 -11.52 -1.21
N ARG A 36 -22.57 -12.20 -0.07
CA ARG A 36 -23.32 -13.41 0.31
C ARG A 36 -24.63 -13.10 1.05
N GLY A 37 -24.97 -11.84 1.30
CA GLY A 37 -26.16 -11.43 2.04
C GLY A 37 -26.11 -11.68 3.55
N ILE A 38 -24.94 -11.98 4.12
CA ILE A 38 -24.74 -12.21 5.56
C ILE A 38 -24.68 -10.87 6.31
N LYS A 39 -24.08 -9.86 5.69
CA LYS A 39 -24.06 -8.47 6.18
C LYS A 39 -24.86 -7.59 5.23
N PRO A 40 -25.53 -6.53 5.72
CA PRO A 40 -26.31 -5.64 4.86
C PRO A 40 -25.43 -4.80 3.92
N ALA A 41 -26.00 -4.35 2.80
CA ALA A 41 -25.38 -3.30 2.00
C ALA A 41 -25.12 -2.06 2.88
N GLY A 42 -23.95 -1.39 2.70
CA GLY A 42 -23.56 -0.25 3.54
C GLY A 42 -23.00 -0.63 4.93
N PHE A 43 -22.78 -1.92 5.19
CA PHE A 43 -22.19 -2.39 6.46
C PHE A 43 -20.85 -1.73 6.73
N LYS A 44 -19.98 -1.64 5.73
CA LYS A 44 -18.63 -1.07 5.88
C LYS A 44 -18.62 0.43 6.22
N GLU A 45 -19.66 1.16 5.85
CA GLU A 45 -19.82 2.59 6.14
C GLU A 45 -20.53 2.87 7.47
N SER A 46 -21.01 1.83 8.14
CA SER A 46 -21.82 1.92 9.37
C SER A 46 -20.99 1.81 10.65
N ASP A 47 -21.56 2.25 11.78
CA ASP A 47 -20.96 2.03 13.10
C ASP A 47 -20.87 0.55 13.45
N ALA A 48 -21.77 -0.29 12.91
CA ALA A 48 -21.76 -1.74 13.12
C ALA A 48 -20.48 -2.40 12.59
N TYR A 49 -19.79 -1.80 11.60
CA TYR A 49 -18.50 -2.27 11.12
C TYR A 49 -17.39 -2.07 12.17
N ILE A 50 -17.40 -0.94 12.85
CA ILE A 50 -16.46 -0.65 13.95
C ILE A 50 -16.75 -1.51 15.17
N GLU A 51 -18.03 -1.70 15.51
CA GLU A 51 -18.43 -2.61 16.59
C GLU A 51 -18.00 -4.05 16.30
N TRP A 52 -18.09 -4.48 15.04
CA TRP A 52 -17.61 -5.81 14.64
C TRP A 52 -16.10 -5.99 14.85
N HIS A 53 -15.26 -4.97 14.53
CA HIS A 53 -13.84 -5.00 14.86
C HIS A 53 -13.62 -5.05 16.37
N ARG A 54 -14.40 -4.31 17.15
CA ARG A 54 -14.34 -4.32 18.62
C ARG A 54 -14.67 -5.69 19.19
N ASP A 55 -15.74 -6.32 18.70
CA ASP A 55 -16.14 -7.68 19.07
C ASP A 55 -15.06 -8.72 18.75
N LEU A 56 -14.40 -8.58 17.63
CA LEU A 56 -13.30 -9.44 17.20
C LEU A 56 -11.97 -9.10 17.91
N ARG A 57 -11.94 -7.97 18.64
CA ARG A 57 -10.73 -7.46 19.32
C ARG A 57 -9.59 -7.19 18.36
N VAL A 58 -9.91 -6.64 17.20
CA VAL A 58 -8.99 -6.26 16.13
C VAL A 58 -8.92 -4.75 16.05
N GLY A 59 -7.73 -4.19 16.08
CA GLY A 59 -7.51 -2.77 15.81
C GLY A 59 -7.97 -2.42 14.38
N PHE A 60 -8.42 -1.20 14.22
CA PHE A 60 -8.99 -0.71 12.96
C PHE A 60 -8.14 0.38 12.34
N TYR A 61 -7.90 0.29 11.04
CA TYR A 61 -7.42 1.42 10.25
C TYR A 61 -8.18 1.51 8.93
N LEU A 62 -8.33 2.74 8.41
CA LEU A 62 -9.09 2.99 7.19
C LEU A 62 -8.27 2.62 5.96
N GLN A 63 -8.85 1.80 5.09
CA GLN A 63 -8.33 1.54 3.76
C GLN A 63 -9.37 1.89 2.67
N GLY A 64 -8.89 2.14 1.46
CA GLY A 64 -9.73 2.38 0.30
C GLY A 64 -10.33 3.78 0.20
N ASP A 65 -9.89 4.75 1.02
CA ASP A 65 -10.33 6.13 0.93
C ASP A 65 -9.31 7.03 0.24
N PHE A 66 -9.70 7.54 -0.93
CA PHE A 66 -9.03 8.65 -1.58
C PHE A 66 -9.77 9.93 -1.18
N PRO A 67 -9.14 10.86 -0.44
CA PRO A 67 -9.82 12.02 0.13
C PRO A 67 -10.07 13.15 -0.90
N PHE A 68 -10.47 12.76 -2.11
CA PHE A 68 -10.77 13.65 -3.22
C PHE A 68 -11.71 13.02 -4.24
N LYS A 69 -12.45 13.87 -4.94
CA LYS A 69 -13.20 13.53 -6.14
C LYS A 69 -12.37 13.77 -7.37
N THR A 70 -12.58 12.94 -8.39
CA THR A 70 -11.90 13.06 -9.68
C THR A 70 -12.89 13.46 -10.77
N ALA A 71 -12.54 14.46 -11.58
CA ALA A 71 -13.25 14.86 -12.78
C ALA A 71 -12.30 14.87 -13.98
N ILE A 72 -12.78 14.47 -15.14
CA ILE A 72 -12.02 14.49 -16.39
C ILE A 72 -12.65 15.57 -17.29
N GLU A 73 -11.83 16.56 -17.66
CA GLU A 73 -12.23 17.64 -18.56
C GLU A 73 -11.76 17.36 -19.99
N ASN A 74 -12.37 18.01 -20.99
CA ASN A 74 -11.98 17.94 -22.39
C ASN A 74 -11.83 16.53 -22.99
N CYS A 75 -12.33 15.51 -22.29
CA CYS A 75 -12.39 14.12 -22.74
C CYS A 75 -13.83 13.63 -22.55
N ARG A 76 -14.28 12.75 -23.44
CA ARG A 76 -15.59 12.11 -23.27
C ARG A 76 -15.40 10.72 -22.72
N VAL A 77 -15.96 10.47 -21.54
CA VAL A 77 -15.94 9.17 -20.90
C VAL A 77 -17.29 8.48 -21.10
N THR A 78 -17.29 7.27 -21.63
CA THR A 78 -18.47 6.43 -21.76
C THR A 78 -18.21 5.10 -21.04
N GLU A 79 -19.11 4.74 -20.13
CA GLU A 79 -19.03 3.48 -19.39
C GLU A 79 -20.33 2.71 -19.60
N TRP A 80 -20.21 1.38 -19.78
CA TRP A 80 -21.35 0.47 -19.90
C TRP A 80 -21.02 -0.90 -19.34
N ARG A 81 -22.06 -1.68 -19.02
CA ARG A 81 -21.90 -3.07 -18.58
C ARG A 81 -22.44 -4.03 -19.64
N GLU A 82 -21.72 -5.13 -19.83
CA GLU A 82 -22.08 -6.21 -20.72
C GLU A 82 -21.82 -7.54 -19.99
N GLY A 83 -22.90 -8.15 -19.47
CA GLY A 83 -22.79 -9.29 -18.58
C GLY A 83 -21.99 -8.96 -17.31
N THR A 84 -20.91 -9.70 -17.07
CA THR A 84 -20.01 -9.49 -15.94
C THR A 84 -18.90 -8.45 -16.23
N ALA A 85 -18.81 -7.97 -17.48
CA ALA A 85 -17.80 -7.01 -17.90
C ALA A 85 -18.30 -5.57 -17.74
N ARG A 86 -17.47 -4.73 -17.17
CA ARG A 86 -17.58 -3.27 -17.16
C ARG A 86 -16.58 -2.74 -18.17
N ARG A 87 -17.07 -2.02 -19.17
CA ARG A 87 -16.26 -1.44 -20.24
C ARG A 87 -16.24 0.06 -20.13
N ARG A 88 -15.10 0.68 -20.42
CA ARG A 88 -14.93 2.11 -20.46
C ARG A 88 -14.20 2.52 -21.73
N ARG A 89 -14.70 3.57 -22.39
CA ARG A 89 -14.04 4.26 -23.51
C ARG A 89 -13.81 5.71 -23.10
N ILE A 90 -12.62 6.21 -23.37
CA ILE A 90 -12.21 7.58 -23.13
C ILE A 90 -11.74 8.15 -24.45
N GLU A 91 -12.52 9.09 -24.99
CA GLU A 91 -12.20 9.83 -26.23
C GLU A 91 -11.44 11.09 -25.81
N THR A 92 -10.15 11.18 -26.15
CA THR A 92 -9.30 12.33 -25.86
C THR A 92 -8.96 13.08 -27.15
N PRO A 93 -8.52 14.35 -27.08
CA PRO A 93 -8.02 15.08 -28.25
C PRO A 93 -6.83 14.43 -28.98
N ARG A 94 -6.17 13.45 -28.33
CA ARG A 94 -4.99 12.78 -28.90
C ARG A 94 -5.21 11.30 -29.22
N GLY A 95 -6.45 10.80 -29.14
CA GLY A 95 -6.83 9.44 -29.45
C GLY A 95 -7.78 8.82 -28.42
N ASP A 96 -8.26 7.65 -28.72
CA ASP A 96 -9.23 6.94 -27.90
C ASP A 96 -8.55 5.82 -27.10
N LEU A 97 -8.95 5.67 -25.86
CA LEU A 97 -8.54 4.59 -24.97
C LEU A 97 -9.74 3.73 -24.57
N THR A 98 -9.54 2.44 -24.46
CA THR A 98 -10.57 1.50 -23.99
C THR A 98 -10.01 0.58 -22.92
N GLU A 99 -10.86 0.16 -21.98
CA GLU A 99 -10.54 -0.88 -21.01
C GLU A 99 -11.75 -1.75 -20.71
N THR A 100 -11.49 -2.95 -20.21
CA THR A 100 -12.50 -3.89 -19.77
C THR A 100 -12.11 -4.47 -18.43
N TRP A 101 -13.04 -4.40 -17.47
CA TRP A 101 -12.93 -5.02 -16.16
C TRP A 101 -13.98 -6.11 -16.04
N THR A 102 -13.61 -7.28 -15.57
CA THR A 102 -14.53 -8.42 -15.43
C THR A 102 -14.73 -8.76 -13.97
N TRP A 103 -15.98 -8.86 -13.55
CA TRP A 103 -16.34 -9.33 -12.21
C TRP A 103 -15.99 -10.81 -12.05
N LEU A 104 -15.26 -11.11 -10.97
CA LEU A 104 -14.82 -12.45 -10.59
C LEU A 104 -15.61 -12.91 -9.34
N PRO A 105 -16.65 -13.76 -9.51
CA PRO A 105 -17.52 -14.15 -8.39
C PRO A 105 -16.80 -14.88 -7.27
N GLY A 106 -15.76 -15.65 -7.59
CA GLY A 106 -14.99 -16.42 -6.61
C GLY A 106 -14.14 -15.54 -5.68
N SER A 107 -13.70 -14.37 -6.16
CA SER A 107 -12.90 -13.43 -5.41
C SER A 107 -13.67 -12.18 -4.95
N PHE A 108 -14.95 -12.03 -5.28
CA PHE A 108 -15.75 -10.82 -4.97
C PHE A 108 -15.07 -9.51 -5.40
N SER A 109 -14.37 -9.52 -6.53
CA SER A 109 -13.61 -8.38 -7.06
C SER A 109 -13.74 -8.25 -8.57
N GLU A 110 -13.39 -7.08 -9.12
CA GLU A 110 -13.18 -6.89 -10.56
C GLU A 110 -11.69 -6.97 -10.88
N ALA A 111 -11.34 -7.57 -12.02
CA ALA A 111 -9.98 -7.56 -12.54
C ALA A 111 -9.93 -7.03 -13.98
N PRO A 112 -8.87 -6.30 -14.38
CA PRO A 112 -8.71 -5.86 -15.76
C PRO A 112 -8.47 -7.04 -16.66
N THR A 113 -9.31 -7.21 -17.68
CA THR A 113 -9.15 -8.19 -18.76
C THR A 113 -8.70 -7.54 -20.06
N GLU A 114 -8.81 -6.22 -20.14
CA GLU A 114 -8.22 -5.37 -21.17
C GLU A 114 -7.80 -4.07 -20.49
N HIS A 115 -6.52 -3.74 -20.54
CA HIS A 115 -5.97 -2.52 -19.95
C HIS A 115 -6.19 -1.29 -20.85
N LEU A 116 -6.12 -0.11 -20.26
CA LEU A 116 -6.29 1.17 -20.94
C LEU A 116 -5.19 1.44 -21.97
N VAL A 117 -3.94 1.11 -21.65
CA VAL A 117 -2.76 1.24 -22.52
C VAL A 117 -2.33 -0.15 -22.96
N LYS A 118 -2.26 -0.40 -24.30
CA LYS A 118 -1.86 -1.66 -24.89
C LYS A 118 -0.47 -1.59 -25.53
N SER A 119 -0.06 -0.40 -25.95
CA SER A 119 1.20 -0.19 -26.67
C SER A 119 1.66 1.27 -26.56
N ALA A 120 2.85 1.58 -27.09
CA ALA A 120 3.37 2.94 -27.15
C ALA A 120 2.44 3.90 -27.93
N ALA A 121 1.63 3.40 -28.87
CA ALA A 121 0.69 4.23 -29.63
C ALA A 121 -0.39 4.87 -28.74
N ASP A 122 -0.70 4.29 -27.60
CA ASP A 122 -1.72 4.79 -26.67
C ASP A 122 -1.20 5.89 -25.73
N LEU A 123 0.13 6.05 -25.61
CA LEU A 123 0.76 6.91 -24.60
C LEU A 123 0.41 8.39 -24.75
N ALA A 124 0.24 8.89 -25.99
CA ALA A 124 -0.16 10.27 -26.22
C ALA A 124 -1.57 10.57 -25.70
N ALA A 125 -2.52 9.65 -25.94
CA ALA A 125 -3.88 9.74 -25.41
C ALA A 125 -3.91 9.57 -23.89
N TYR A 126 -3.10 8.65 -23.35
CA TYR A 126 -2.94 8.43 -21.92
C TYR A 126 -2.39 9.67 -21.19
N ALA A 127 -1.34 10.29 -21.69
CA ALA A 127 -0.83 11.54 -21.14
C ALA A 127 -1.91 12.65 -21.18
N CYS A 128 -2.63 12.76 -22.31
CA CYS A 128 -3.72 13.72 -22.46
C CYS A 128 -4.83 13.52 -21.42
N LEU A 129 -5.18 12.29 -21.08
CA LEU A 129 -6.14 11.98 -20.03
C LEU A 129 -5.70 12.57 -18.69
N PHE A 130 -4.46 12.35 -18.25
CA PHE A 130 -3.96 12.87 -16.97
C PHE A 130 -3.76 14.40 -16.97
N GLU A 131 -3.37 14.99 -18.08
CA GLU A 131 -3.33 16.46 -18.25
C GLU A 131 -4.70 17.11 -18.02
N ASN A 132 -5.77 16.40 -18.36
CA ASN A 132 -7.16 16.86 -18.23
C ASN A 132 -7.89 16.33 -16.99
N THR A 133 -7.21 15.59 -16.12
CA THR A 133 -7.77 15.11 -14.86
C THR A 133 -7.66 16.19 -13.78
N ARG A 134 -8.77 16.46 -13.09
CA ARG A 134 -8.87 17.42 -11.97
C ARG A 134 -9.26 16.69 -10.71
N PHE A 135 -8.82 17.21 -9.59
CA PHE A 135 -9.10 16.67 -8.27
C PHE A 135 -9.66 17.78 -7.38
N GLU A 136 -10.71 17.44 -6.62
CA GLU A 136 -11.34 18.33 -5.65
C GLU A 136 -11.34 17.64 -4.28
N PRO A 137 -11.02 18.35 -3.17
CA PRO A 137 -11.03 17.77 -1.84
C PRO A 137 -12.41 17.19 -1.48
N ASP A 138 -12.43 15.98 -0.91
CA ASP A 138 -13.59 15.41 -0.26
C ASP A 138 -13.14 14.61 0.98
N TYR A 139 -13.16 15.26 2.13
CA TYR A 139 -12.73 14.68 3.41
C TYR A 139 -13.87 14.06 4.22
N SER A 140 -15.10 14.09 3.70
CA SER A 140 -16.31 13.73 4.43
C SER A 140 -16.28 12.31 4.98
N PHE A 141 -15.76 11.35 4.20
CA PHE A 141 -15.64 9.97 4.64
C PHE A 141 -14.55 9.80 5.70
N ALA A 142 -13.38 10.38 5.50
CA ALA A 142 -12.28 10.33 6.47
C ALA A 142 -12.66 10.99 7.79
N GLU A 143 -13.34 12.14 7.77
CA GLU A 143 -13.86 12.80 8.96
C GLU A 143 -14.91 11.95 9.70
N LYS A 144 -15.84 11.35 8.95
CA LYS A 144 -16.81 10.40 9.52
C LYS A 144 -16.10 9.23 10.18
N ARG A 145 -15.12 8.64 9.49
CA ARG A 145 -14.38 7.49 9.97
C ARG A 145 -13.53 7.82 11.19
N ALA A 146 -12.91 8.98 11.24
CA ALA A 146 -12.18 9.43 12.43
C ALA A 146 -13.06 9.48 13.70
N ARG A 147 -14.32 9.93 13.56
CA ARG A 147 -15.27 9.93 14.68
C ARG A 147 -15.71 8.52 15.09
N GLN A 148 -15.88 7.61 14.13
CA GLN A 148 -16.32 6.23 14.38
C GLN A 148 -15.22 5.37 15.01
N VAL A 149 -13.99 5.46 14.52
CA VAL A 149 -12.87 4.62 14.93
C VAL A 149 -12.43 4.91 16.37
N GLY A 150 -12.32 6.19 16.76
CA GLY A 150 -11.91 6.58 18.10
C GLY A 150 -10.67 5.83 18.57
N GLU A 151 -10.76 5.18 19.73
CA GLU A 151 -9.66 4.45 20.36
C GLU A 151 -9.33 3.08 19.72
N MET A 152 -10.10 2.67 18.71
CA MET A 152 -9.87 1.39 18.01
C MET A 152 -8.74 1.43 16.98
N GLY A 153 -8.23 2.62 16.61
CA GLY A 153 -7.18 2.71 15.59
C GLY A 153 -6.90 4.12 15.11
N ILE A 154 -6.41 4.20 13.89
CA ILE A 154 -5.99 5.42 13.20
C ILE A 154 -6.74 5.56 11.88
N VAL A 155 -6.79 6.77 11.34
CA VAL A 155 -7.34 7.04 10.01
C VAL A 155 -6.22 7.08 8.99
N LEU A 156 -6.38 6.29 7.93
CA LEU A 156 -5.47 6.20 6.81
C LEU A 156 -6.19 6.67 5.53
N CYS A 157 -5.57 7.55 4.76
CA CYS A 157 -6.01 7.91 3.43
C CYS A 157 -4.94 7.58 2.39
N TYR A 158 -5.39 7.34 1.16
CA TYR A 158 -4.48 7.05 0.06
C TYR A 158 -3.96 8.32 -0.61
N LEU A 159 -2.66 8.30 -0.92
CA LEU A 159 -2.11 9.04 -2.04
C LEU A 159 -2.29 8.24 -3.34
N PRO A 160 -2.21 8.87 -4.51
CA PRO A 160 -2.04 8.11 -5.75
C PRO A 160 -0.78 7.25 -5.72
N LYS A 161 -0.81 6.13 -6.45
CA LYS A 161 0.38 5.32 -6.72
C LYS A 161 1.49 6.16 -7.36
N SER A 162 2.74 5.70 -7.32
CA SER A 162 3.76 6.25 -8.21
C SER A 162 3.32 6.10 -9.67
N PRO A 163 3.71 7.03 -10.57
CA PRO A 163 3.28 6.99 -11.97
C PRO A 163 3.58 5.67 -12.66
N PHE A 164 4.72 5.06 -12.33
CA PHE A 164 5.12 3.77 -12.89
C PHE A 164 4.21 2.64 -12.42
N MET A 165 3.93 2.55 -11.11
CA MET A 165 3.04 1.51 -10.59
C MET A 165 1.57 1.74 -10.95
N GLN A 166 1.13 2.98 -11.16
CA GLN A 166 -0.18 3.25 -11.76
C GLN A 166 -0.30 2.54 -13.11
N MET A 167 0.71 2.70 -13.97
CA MET A 167 0.72 2.05 -15.28
C MET A 167 0.86 0.53 -15.17
N VAL A 168 1.75 0.02 -14.33
CA VAL A 168 2.01 -1.42 -14.16
C VAL A 168 0.81 -2.16 -13.59
N THR A 169 0.16 -1.62 -12.54
CA THR A 169 -0.87 -2.38 -11.80
C THR A 169 -2.28 -2.16 -12.33
N LEU A 170 -2.55 -1.03 -12.97
CA LEU A 170 -3.90 -0.65 -13.38
C LEU A 170 -4.04 -0.44 -14.88
N ASP A 171 -3.18 0.40 -15.48
CA ASP A 171 -3.50 1.00 -16.77
C ASP A 171 -2.93 0.26 -17.97
N ALA A 172 -1.82 -0.51 -17.82
CA ALA A 172 -1.18 -1.23 -18.94
C ALA A 172 -0.87 -2.70 -18.64
N GLY A 173 -0.62 -3.04 -17.38
CA GLY A 173 -0.07 -4.33 -16.99
C GLY A 173 1.43 -4.45 -17.25
N ILE A 174 2.08 -5.40 -16.55
CA ILE A 174 3.54 -5.54 -16.56
C ILE A 174 4.12 -5.85 -17.96
N ALA A 175 3.45 -6.68 -18.75
CA ALA A 175 3.95 -7.09 -20.06
C ALA A 175 4.02 -5.91 -21.03
N ALA A 176 2.93 -5.14 -21.16
CA ALA A 176 2.91 -3.96 -22.03
C ALA A 176 3.90 -2.89 -21.56
N VAL A 177 4.03 -2.66 -20.25
CA VAL A 177 5.02 -1.70 -19.71
C VAL A 177 6.44 -2.14 -20.05
N ALA A 178 6.76 -3.42 -19.94
CA ALA A 178 8.09 -3.95 -20.29
C ALA A 178 8.41 -3.75 -21.78
N GLU A 179 7.48 -4.04 -22.67
CA GLU A 179 7.61 -3.82 -24.11
C GLU A 179 7.78 -2.32 -24.43
N ILE A 180 6.92 -1.46 -23.88
CA ILE A 180 7.00 0.00 -24.05
C ILE A 180 8.33 0.55 -23.52
N HIS A 181 8.79 0.08 -22.36
CA HIS A 181 10.07 0.50 -21.79
C HIS A 181 11.25 0.12 -22.71
N ALA A 182 11.20 -1.02 -23.39
CA ALA A 182 12.25 -1.46 -24.32
C ALA A 182 12.21 -0.68 -25.64
N ASP A 183 11.04 -0.45 -26.21
CA ASP A 183 10.87 0.03 -27.57
C ASP A 183 10.66 1.54 -27.68
N ALA A 184 10.07 2.18 -26.66
CA ALA A 184 9.69 3.60 -26.67
C ALA A 184 9.91 4.27 -25.30
N PRO A 185 11.15 4.22 -24.72
CA PRO A 185 11.40 4.74 -23.38
C PRO A 185 11.14 6.26 -23.23
N GLY A 186 11.38 7.03 -24.26
CA GLY A 186 11.16 8.50 -24.22
C GLY A 186 9.67 8.88 -24.17
N GLU A 187 8.83 8.15 -24.91
CA GLU A 187 7.38 8.30 -24.88
C GLU A 187 6.81 7.85 -23.54
N LEU A 188 7.34 6.77 -22.98
CA LEU A 188 7.00 6.30 -21.63
C LEU A 188 7.31 7.37 -20.59
N GLU A 189 8.52 7.93 -20.58
CA GLU A 189 8.93 8.98 -19.65
C GLU A 189 8.03 10.21 -19.77
N THR A 190 7.65 10.60 -20.98
CA THR A 190 6.73 11.72 -21.25
C THR A 190 5.34 11.45 -20.67
N ALA A 191 4.81 10.25 -20.86
CA ALA A 191 3.52 9.86 -20.31
C ALA A 191 3.54 9.80 -18.77
N LEU A 192 4.60 9.20 -18.18
CA LEU A 192 4.77 9.14 -16.73
C LEU A 192 4.91 10.54 -16.11
N ALA A 193 5.52 11.49 -16.80
CA ALA A 193 5.61 12.88 -16.33
C ALA A 193 4.22 13.55 -16.24
N ALA A 194 3.32 13.30 -17.22
CA ALA A 194 1.95 13.79 -17.17
C ALA A 194 1.15 13.18 -16.00
N VAL A 195 1.30 11.86 -15.78
CA VAL A 195 0.72 11.17 -14.61
C VAL A 195 1.26 11.77 -13.32
N ARG A 196 2.59 11.99 -13.22
CA ARG A 196 3.23 12.58 -12.04
C ARG A 196 2.63 13.94 -11.68
N LEU A 197 2.45 14.82 -12.64
CA LEU A 197 1.87 16.15 -12.41
C LEU A 197 0.42 16.05 -11.90
N ALA A 198 -0.36 15.11 -12.41
CA ALA A 198 -1.72 14.86 -11.92
C ALA A 198 -1.71 14.29 -10.49
N HIS A 199 -0.89 13.28 -10.26
CA HIS A 199 -0.78 12.63 -8.95
C HIS A 199 -0.23 13.58 -7.88
N ASP A 200 0.71 14.46 -8.20
CA ASP A 200 1.21 15.46 -7.26
C ASP A 200 0.09 16.44 -6.81
N ARG A 201 -0.85 16.80 -7.70
CA ARG A 201 -2.04 17.61 -7.32
C ARG A 201 -2.96 16.86 -6.36
N ALA A 202 -3.27 15.59 -6.67
CA ALA A 202 -4.11 14.75 -5.83
C ALA A 202 -3.47 14.46 -4.47
N ALA A 203 -2.17 14.16 -4.45
CA ALA A 203 -1.41 13.91 -3.22
C ALA A 203 -1.32 15.16 -2.33
N GLN A 204 -1.24 16.36 -2.91
CA GLN A 204 -1.31 17.62 -2.14
C GLN A 204 -2.67 17.80 -1.46
N ILE A 205 -3.76 17.36 -2.08
CA ILE A 205 -5.10 17.34 -1.47
C ILE A 205 -5.11 16.31 -0.32
N ALA A 206 -4.60 15.09 -0.57
CA ALA A 206 -4.54 14.06 0.47
C ALA A 206 -3.72 14.50 1.69
N LEU A 207 -2.66 15.28 1.49
CA LEU A 207 -1.85 15.86 2.56
C LEU A 207 -2.68 16.78 3.48
N GLY A 208 -3.70 17.46 2.96
CA GLY A 208 -4.65 18.30 3.72
C GLY A 208 -5.76 17.53 4.43
N SER A 209 -5.89 16.21 4.24
CA SER A 209 -6.92 15.40 4.88
C SER A 209 -6.74 15.30 6.40
N PRO A 210 -7.77 14.90 7.18
CA PRO A 210 -7.65 14.70 8.63
C PRO A 210 -6.92 13.40 9.01
N ALA A 211 -6.49 12.59 8.06
CA ALA A 211 -5.80 11.32 8.32
C ALA A 211 -4.44 11.52 9.01
N GLU A 212 -4.12 10.66 9.97
CA GLU A 212 -2.80 10.59 10.60
C GLU A 212 -1.79 9.90 9.69
N VAL A 213 -2.25 8.96 8.87
CA VAL A 213 -1.43 8.16 7.97
C VAL A 213 -1.82 8.42 6.53
N LEU A 214 -0.81 8.57 5.70
CA LEU A 214 -0.97 8.65 4.25
C LEU A 214 -0.21 7.50 3.60
N MET A 215 -0.94 6.65 2.86
CA MET A 215 -0.40 5.46 2.20
C MET A 215 -0.27 5.67 0.70
N ILE A 216 0.87 5.26 0.15
CA ILE A 216 1.03 5.05 -1.28
C ILE A 216 0.72 3.56 -1.55
N PRO A 217 -0.42 3.23 -2.17
CA PRO A 217 -0.91 1.85 -2.30
C PRO A 217 -0.26 1.14 -3.50
N GLU A 218 1.05 0.94 -3.48
CA GLU A 218 1.83 0.49 -4.64
C GLU A 218 1.51 -0.94 -5.09
N ASN A 219 1.16 -1.87 -4.20
CA ASN A 219 1.13 -3.31 -4.46
C ASN A 219 2.50 -3.77 -5.02
N LEU A 220 3.56 -3.35 -4.37
CA LEU A 220 4.93 -3.51 -4.87
C LEU A 220 5.51 -4.86 -4.47
N SER A 221 6.03 -5.60 -5.45
CA SER A 221 6.77 -6.83 -5.24
C SER A 221 8.07 -6.87 -6.05
N SER A 222 9.06 -7.60 -5.55
CA SER A 222 10.37 -7.73 -6.20
C SER A 222 10.33 -8.56 -7.49
N GLU A 223 9.28 -9.35 -7.73
CA GLU A 223 9.06 -10.08 -8.98
C GLU A 223 8.57 -9.15 -10.10
N VAL A 224 7.91 -8.05 -9.75
CA VAL A 224 7.35 -7.09 -10.72
C VAL A 224 8.33 -5.94 -10.94
N VAL A 225 8.91 -5.41 -9.85
CA VAL A 225 9.82 -4.26 -9.91
C VAL A 225 11.12 -4.60 -9.18
N GLY A 226 12.19 -4.77 -9.95
CA GLY A 226 13.53 -4.91 -9.37
C GLY A 226 14.13 -3.56 -8.95
N PRO A 227 15.26 -3.56 -8.23
CA PRO A 227 15.92 -2.35 -7.73
C PRO A 227 16.21 -1.30 -8.81
N ARG A 228 16.54 -1.73 -10.03
CA ARG A 228 16.83 -0.81 -11.15
C ARG A 228 15.61 -0.01 -11.60
N LEU A 229 14.45 -0.64 -11.77
CA LEU A 229 13.21 0.06 -12.16
C LEU A 229 12.71 0.93 -11.01
N TYR A 230 12.86 0.46 -9.77
CA TYR A 230 12.55 1.24 -8.57
C TYR A 230 13.37 2.54 -8.53
N GLU A 231 14.69 2.45 -8.71
CA GLU A 231 15.58 3.62 -8.73
C GLU A 231 15.20 4.60 -9.85
N LEU A 232 14.91 4.07 -11.05
CA LEU A 232 14.65 4.89 -12.23
C LEU A 232 13.31 5.63 -12.18
N TYR A 233 12.24 4.97 -11.68
CA TYR A 233 10.87 5.44 -11.87
C TYR A 233 10.11 5.76 -10.58
N MET A 234 10.57 5.27 -9.41
CA MET A 234 9.77 5.31 -8.21
C MET A 234 10.41 6.07 -7.05
N ARG A 235 11.73 5.91 -6.83
CA ARG A 235 12.45 6.46 -5.68
C ARG A 235 12.16 7.94 -5.45
N ASP A 236 12.31 8.78 -6.47
CA ASP A 236 12.10 10.23 -6.36
C ASP A 236 10.66 10.59 -5.91
N TYR A 237 9.66 9.83 -6.41
CA TYR A 237 8.27 10.03 -5.97
C TYR A 237 8.11 9.70 -4.49
N HIS A 238 8.63 8.56 -4.05
CA HIS A 238 8.56 8.10 -2.67
C HIS A 238 9.28 9.05 -1.71
N GLU A 239 10.53 9.38 -1.97
CA GLU A 239 11.32 10.30 -1.13
C GLU A 239 10.68 11.69 -1.05
N THR A 240 10.16 12.20 -2.17
CA THR A 240 9.48 13.51 -2.21
C THR A 240 8.26 13.51 -1.31
N TRP A 241 7.38 12.48 -1.42
CA TRP A 241 6.15 12.46 -0.65
C TRP A 241 6.40 12.09 0.81
N ASN A 242 7.34 11.19 1.12
CA ASN A 242 7.72 10.88 2.51
C ASN A 242 8.18 12.13 3.26
N ARG A 243 9.03 12.95 2.63
CA ARG A 243 9.48 14.21 3.20
C ARG A 243 8.33 15.19 3.43
N ARG A 244 7.41 15.37 2.47
CA ARG A 244 6.25 16.25 2.59
C ARG A 244 5.27 15.78 3.67
N ILE A 245 5.01 14.48 3.74
CA ILE A 245 4.15 13.87 4.76
C ILE A 245 4.73 14.08 6.15
N GLY A 246 6.02 13.81 6.33
CA GLY A 246 6.71 14.04 7.60
C GLY A 246 6.72 15.52 8.01
N ALA A 247 6.95 16.44 7.06
CA ALA A 247 6.89 17.89 7.32
C ALA A 247 5.49 18.37 7.73
N ALA A 248 4.43 17.66 7.32
CA ALA A 248 3.05 17.92 7.74
C ALA A 248 2.69 17.27 9.10
N GLY A 249 3.65 16.62 9.78
CA GLY A 249 3.44 15.94 11.05
C GLY A 249 2.63 14.64 10.93
N LYS A 250 2.60 14.02 9.76
CA LYS A 250 1.88 12.78 9.47
C LYS A 250 2.85 11.62 9.27
N TYR A 251 2.32 10.40 9.25
CA TYR A 251 3.07 9.17 9.03
C TYR A 251 2.89 8.68 7.60
N SER A 252 3.99 8.31 6.94
CA SER A 252 3.96 7.76 5.58
C SER A 252 3.96 6.24 5.61
N CYS A 253 3.17 5.64 4.71
CA CYS A 253 3.05 4.21 4.54
C CYS A 253 3.20 3.83 3.06
N ILE A 254 3.74 2.64 2.81
CA ILE A 254 3.69 1.99 1.49
C ILE A 254 3.08 0.60 1.65
N HIS A 255 2.17 0.25 0.74
CA HIS A 255 1.63 -1.11 0.64
C HIS A 255 2.53 -1.97 -0.24
N LEU A 256 3.06 -3.04 0.35
CA LEU A 256 3.87 -4.04 -0.35
C LEU A 256 3.04 -5.31 -0.56
N ASP A 257 3.40 -6.13 -1.55
CA ASP A 257 2.66 -7.35 -1.84
C ASP A 257 3.60 -8.47 -2.31
N GLY A 258 3.54 -9.62 -1.65
CA GLY A 258 4.30 -10.81 -2.03
C GLY A 258 5.79 -10.77 -1.71
N THR A 259 6.65 -10.90 -2.74
CA THR A 259 8.10 -11.03 -2.58
C THR A 259 8.82 -9.68 -2.43
N LEU A 260 9.83 -9.62 -1.57
CA LEU A 260 10.53 -8.38 -1.22
C LEU A 260 12.05 -8.49 -1.23
N LYS A 261 12.58 -9.70 -1.49
CA LYS A 261 14.02 -9.95 -1.48
C LYS A 261 14.71 -9.11 -2.56
N GLY A 262 15.68 -8.30 -2.13
CA GLY A 262 16.38 -7.37 -3.02
C GLY A 262 15.72 -5.99 -3.15
N LEU A 263 14.47 -5.80 -2.74
CA LEU A 263 13.73 -4.55 -2.86
C LEU A 263 13.46 -3.86 -1.52
N LEU A 264 13.23 -4.61 -0.44
CA LEU A 264 12.86 -4.07 0.88
C LEU A 264 13.84 -3.00 1.37
N ARG A 265 15.14 -3.18 1.12
CA ARG A 265 16.18 -2.22 1.46
C ARG A 265 15.96 -0.87 0.78
N GLU A 266 15.65 -0.87 -0.51
CA GLU A 266 15.44 0.35 -1.30
C GLU A 266 14.19 1.10 -0.83
N VAL A 267 13.15 0.35 -0.49
CA VAL A 267 11.90 0.90 0.08
C VAL A 267 12.14 1.54 1.44
N CYS A 268 12.85 0.86 2.35
CA CYS A 268 13.18 1.42 3.67
C CYS A 268 14.06 2.68 3.53
N ALA A 269 15.02 2.68 2.58
CA ALA A 269 15.89 3.83 2.33
C ALA A 269 15.15 5.05 1.78
N ALA A 270 13.95 4.89 1.20
CA ALA A 270 13.11 5.99 0.75
C ALA A 270 12.42 6.76 1.89
N GLY A 271 12.56 6.29 3.15
CA GLY A 271 12.14 7.04 4.34
C GLY A 271 10.68 6.88 4.74
N PHE A 272 10.01 5.79 4.38
CA PHE A 272 8.67 5.48 4.88
C PHE A 272 8.68 5.27 6.39
N THR A 273 7.67 5.80 7.08
CA THR A 273 7.47 5.56 8.52
C THR A 273 7.18 4.09 8.78
N PHE A 274 6.35 3.48 7.92
CA PHE A 274 6.12 2.04 7.98
C PHE A 274 5.81 1.43 6.62
N VAL A 275 6.00 0.12 6.53
CA VAL A 275 5.65 -0.72 5.39
C VAL A 275 4.53 -1.67 5.79
N ASP A 276 3.51 -1.78 4.95
CA ASP A 276 2.30 -2.57 5.20
C ASP A 276 2.25 -3.81 4.31
N ALA A 277 1.39 -4.77 4.69
CA ALA A 277 1.17 -6.05 4.00
C ALA A 277 2.39 -6.97 3.94
N MET A 278 3.31 -6.81 4.88
CA MET A 278 4.52 -7.63 4.94
C MET A 278 4.21 -9.11 5.08
N THR A 279 4.51 -9.87 4.02
CA THR A 279 4.22 -11.30 3.92
C THR A 279 5.49 -12.13 4.19
N PRO A 280 5.53 -12.93 5.27
CA PRO A 280 6.69 -13.76 5.54
C PRO A 280 6.74 -15.02 4.67
N ALA A 281 7.91 -15.65 4.59
CA ALA A 281 8.05 -16.97 4.01
C ALA A 281 7.14 -17.99 4.75
N PRO A 282 6.62 -19.03 4.08
CA PRO A 282 6.88 -19.41 2.68
C PRO A 282 5.96 -18.73 1.65
N VAL A 283 5.00 -17.91 2.06
CA VAL A 283 4.10 -17.20 1.12
C VAL A 283 4.83 -16.03 0.44
N GLY A 284 5.53 -15.20 1.25
CA GLY A 284 6.55 -14.29 0.75
C GLY A 284 7.93 -14.98 0.65
N ASP A 285 8.99 -14.21 0.52
CA ASP A 285 10.35 -14.71 0.32
C ASP A 285 11.35 -14.30 1.42
N LEU A 286 10.90 -13.57 2.45
CA LEU A 286 11.71 -13.11 3.59
C LEU A 286 11.10 -13.56 4.92
N GLU A 287 11.91 -14.19 5.77
CA GLU A 287 11.53 -14.49 7.16
C GLU A 287 11.36 -13.20 7.97
N VAL A 288 10.45 -13.23 8.97
CA VAL A 288 10.15 -12.06 9.83
C VAL A 288 11.41 -11.53 10.52
N GLU A 289 12.29 -12.42 10.97
CA GLU A 289 13.57 -12.10 11.60
C GLU A 289 14.48 -11.22 10.73
N ARG A 290 14.36 -11.38 9.42
CA ARG A 290 15.19 -10.68 8.45
C ARG A 290 14.67 -9.30 8.06
N TRP A 291 13.45 -8.95 8.44
CA TRP A 291 12.89 -7.63 8.11
C TRP A 291 13.66 -6.50 8.80
N ALA A 292 13.96 -6.67 10.08
CA ALA A 292 14.67 -5.68 10.87
C ALA A 292 16.18 -5.62 10.56
N GLU A 293 16.82 -6.74 10.19
CA GLU A 293 18.24 -6.78 9.88
C GLU A 293 18.66 -5.82 8.75
N ARG A 294 17.75 -5.51 7.84
CA ARG A 294 18.02 -4.68 6.67
C ARG A 294 17.76 -3.20 6.87
N SER A 295 17.00 -2.81 7.87
CA SER A 295 16.80 -1.40 8.21
C SER A 295 17.98 -0.81 8.99
N VAL A 296 18.74 -1.64 9.70
CA VAL A 296 19.98 -1.24 10.41
C VAL A 296 21.17 -1.11 9.47
N GLY A 297 21.16 -1.80 8.33
CA GLY A 297 22.28 -1.80 7.34
C GLY A 297 22.40 -0.54 6.47
N GLY A 298 21.64 0.52 6.70
CA GLY A 298 21.68 1.75 5.90
C GLY A 298 23.04 2.48 5.93
N LEU A 299 23.84 2.30 6.97
CA LEU A 299 25.18 2.91 7.09
C LEU A 299 26.29 2.04 6.48
N GLU A 300 26.23 0.72 6.61
CA GLU A 300 27.26 -0.18 6.03
C GLU A 300 27.11 -0.38 4.52
N ALA A 301 25.89 -0.26 3.99
CA ALA A 301 25.63 -0.41 2.56
C ALA A 301 26.11 0.76 1.70
N ARG A 302 26.33 1.94 2.28
CA ARG A 302 26.98 3.06 1.57
C ARG A 302 28.46 2.77 1.27
N ALA A 303 29.12 1.91 2.03
CA ALA A 303 30.51 1.50 1.78
C ALA A 303 30.63 0.52 0.59
N GLN A 304 29.59 -0.29 0.32
CA GLN A 304 29.59 -1.23 -0.81
C GLN A 304 29.01 -0.63 -2.11
N ALA A 305 28.30 0.49 -2.05
CA ALA A 305 27.82 1.21 -3.23
C ALA A 305 28.97 1.88 -4.01
N THR A 306 30.10 2.10 -3.38
CA THR A 306 31.32 2.65 -4.02
C THR A 306 31.91 1.71 -5.09
N GLU A 307 31.60 0.43 -5.07
CA GLU A 307 32.02 -0.51 -6.14
C GLU A 307 31.15 -0.47 -7.41
N LEU A 308 29.96 0.16 -7.33
CA LEU A 308 29.06 0.34 -8.48
C LEU A 308 29.24 1.70 -9.18
N GLU A 309 30.08 2.59 -8.66
CA GLU A 309 30.35 3.92 -9.24
C GLU A 309 31.06 3.88 -10.59
N GLY A 310 31.62 2.75 -11.02
CA GLY A 310 32.23 2.59 -12.34
C GLY A 310 31.28 2.73 -13.55
N TRP A 311 29.96 2.87 -13.33
CA TRP A 311 28.95 3.01 -14.38
C TRP A 311 28.34 4.40 -14.52
N GLN A 312 28.64 5.36 -13.63
CA GLN A 312 28.05 6.71 -13.63
C GLN A 312 28.82 7.75 -14.46
N GLU A 313 29.99 7.43 -14.99
CA GLU A 313 30.81 8.39 -15.74
C GLU A 313 30.27 8.78 -17.14
N GLN A 314 29.11 8.27 -17.59
CA GLN A 314 28.59 8.59 -18.93
C GLN A 314 27.43 9.60 -18.99
N LYS A 315 26.92 10.14 -17.89
CA LYS A 315 25.93 11.21 -17.93
C LYS A 315 26.33 12.37 -17.03
N GLY A 316 27.08 13.31 -17.60
CA GLY A 316 27.44 14.57 -16.96
C GLY A 316 26.22 15.46 -16.68
N LYS A 317 25.57 15.27 -15.54
CA LYS A 317 24.75 16.27 -14.86
C LYS A 317 25.32 16.48 -13.47
N PRO A 318 25.55 17.74 -13.03
CA PRO A 318 25.98 18.00 -11.66
C PRO A 318 24.90 17.48 -10.71
N GLU A 319 25.30 16.72 -9.70
CA GLU A 319 24.43 16.37 -8.57
C GLU A 319 23.89 17.67 -7.96
N PRO A 320 22.56 17.80 -7.73
CA PRO A 320 22.08 18.85 -6.86
C PRO A 320 22.69 18.61 -5.48
N GLU A 321 23.26 19.65 -4.88
CA GLU A 321 23.74 19.63 -3.50
C GLU A 321 22.65 19.03 -2.60
N ARG A 322 22.88 17.82 -2.14
CA ARG A 322 22.02 17.18 -1.14
C ARG A 322 22.14 18.00 0.14
N GLU A 323 21.15 18.82 0.43
CA GLU A 323 21.06 19.44 1.75
C GLU A 323 21.03 18.31 2.79
N ARG A 324 22.15 18.13 3.46
CA ARG A 324 22.31 17.26 4.63
C ARG A 324 21.53 17.89 5.78
N GLY A 325 20.28 17.46 5.98
CA GLY A 325 19.45 18.08 7.00
C GLY A 325 18.26 17.27 7.50
N TRP A 326 18.06 16.02 7.02
CA TRP A 326 17.03 15.13 7.57
C TRP A 326 17.69 13.85 8.06
N GLU A 327 18.13 13.87 9.30
CA GLU A 327 18.48 12.65 10.03
C GLU A 327 17.16 11.88 10.26
N HIS A 328 16.89 10.89 9.41
CA HIS A 328 15.90 9.87 9.71
C HIS A 328 16.50 8.92 10.76
N ASP A 329 16.55 9.36 12.00
CA ASP A 329 16.83 8.53 13.18
C ASP A 329 15.69 7.55 13.49
N ARG A 330 14.61 7.57 12.69
CA ARG A 330 13.45 6.70 12.91
C ARG A 330 13.60 5.43 12.07
N GLU A 331 13.63 4.32 12.76
CA GLU A 331 13.61 3.01 12.14
C GLU A 331 12.23 2.73 11.52
N THR A 332 12.20 2.17 10.32
CA THR A 332 10.96 1.75 9.63
C THR A 332 10.21 0.72 10.48
N VAL A 333 8.90 0.90 10.65
CA VAL A 333 8.00 -0.06 11.29
C VAL A 333 7.49 -1.06 10.25
N PHE A 334 7.43 -2.34 10.61
CA PHE A 334 6.95 -3.43 9.78
C PHE A 334 5.57 -3.88 10.23
N TRP A 335 4.61 -3.86 9.32
CA TRP A 335 3.21 -4.20 9.58
C TRP A 335 2.80 -5.39 8.72
N GLY A 336 2.40 -6.50 9.36
CA GLY A 336 2.04 -7.74 8.67
C GLY A 336 2.34 -8.98 9.51
N GLY A 337 2.84 -10.03 8.88
CA GLY A 337 3.31 -11.25 9.52
C GLY A 337 2.37 -12.44 9.43
N LEU A 338 1.08 -12.23 9.15
CA LEU A 338 0.10 -13.32 9.06
C LEU A 338 -0.47 -13.42 7.64
N PRO A 339 0.01 -14.33 6.78
CA PRO A 339 -0.54 -14.51 5.44
C PRO A 339 -2.03 -14.82 5.46
N GLY A 340 -2.80 -14.25 4.51
CA GLY A 340 -4.26 -14.40 4.45
C GLY A 340 -4.73 -15.86 4.46
N VAL A 341 -4.00 -16.77 3.80
CA VAL A 341 -4.33 -18.21 3.77
C VAL A 341 -4.41 -18.85 5.15
N TYR A 342 -3.70 -18.31 6.15
CA TYR A 342 -3.75 -18.80 7.53
C TYR A 342 -5.09 -18.53 8.22
N PHE A 343 -5.92 -17.66 7.66
CA PHE A 343 -7.27 -17.38 8.17
C PHE A 343 -8.33 -18.28 7.57
N THR A 344 -7.98 -19.23 6.70
CA THR A 344 -8.90 -20.17 6.04
C THR A 344 -8.76 -21.58 6.62
N ASP A 345 -9.63 -22.51 6.26
CA ASP A 345 -9.57 -23.92 6.63
C ASP A 345 -8.49 -24.72 5.88
N LEU A 346 -7.78 -24.11 4.93
CA LEU A 346 -6.68 -24.73 4.20
C LEU A 346 -5.45 -25.01 5.08
N VAL A 347 -5.30 -24.29 6.20
CA VAL A 347 -4.21 -24.46 7.15
C VAL A 347 -4.75 -25.10 8.42
N ALA A 348 -4.10 -26.14 8.96
CA ALA A 348 -4.50 -26.77 10.20
C ALA A 348 -4.36 -25.82 11.42
N ASP A 349 -5.27 -25.92 12.41
CA ASP A 349 -5.27 -25.03 13.59
C ASP A 349 -3.94 -25.04 14.37
N ALA A 350 -3.32 -26.22 14.51
CA ALA A 350 -2.03 -26.34 15.17
C ALA A 350 -0.89 -25.65 14.42
N GLU A 351 -0.95 -25.62 13.10
CA GLU A 351 0.00 -24.91 12.26
C GLU A 351 -0.22 -23.39 12.33
N PHE A 352 -1.47 -22.96 12.23
CA PHE A 352 -1.87 -21.56 12.43
C PHE A 352 -1.35 -21.02 13.78
N GLU A 353 -1.65 -21.70 14.90
CA GLU A 353 -1.17 -21.25 16.22
C GLU A 353 0.35 -21.20 16.32
N ARG A 354 1.03 -22.21 15.79
CA ARG A 354 2.49 -22.26 15.77
C ARG A 354 3.08 -21.07 15.02
N HIS A 355 2.50 -20.71 13.87
CA HIS A 355 2.93 -19.58 13.07
C HIS A 355 2.73 -18.25 13.82
N VAL A 356 1.52 -17.99 14.33
CA VAL A 356 1.24 -16.77 15.11
C VAL A 356 2.20 -16.60 16.29
N ARG A 357 2.46 -17.68 17.03
CA ARG A 357 3.41 -17.65 18.17
C ARG A 357 4.84 -17.40 17.72
N ALA A 358 5.26 -17.95 16.58
CA ALA A 358 6.59 -17.72 16.02
C ALA A 358 6.77 -16.25 15.63
N VAL A 359 5.80 -15.68 14.92
CA VAL A 359 5.79 -14.26 14.53
C VAL A 359 5.82 -13.36 15.76
N LEU A 360 4.95 -13.58 16.75
CA LEU A 360 4.93 -12.79 17.99
C LEU A 360 6.26 -12.83 18.74
N ARG A 361 6.93 -14.00 18.78
CA ARG A 361 8.26 -14.13 19.43
C ARG A 361 9.28 -13.20 18.79
N VAL A 362 9.26 -13.05 17.47
CA VAL A 362 10.14 -12.10 16.76
C VAL A 362 9.72 -10.66 17.07
N MET A 363 8.43 -10.36 16.93
CA MET A 363 7.93 -9.01 17.08
C MET A 363 8.10 -8.43 18.48
N THR A 364 8.08 -9.27 19.52
CA THR A 364 8.31 -8.84 20.91
C THR A 364 9.77 -8.53 21.22
N SER A 365 10.71 -8.85 20.33
CA SER A 365 12.12 -8.53 20.50
C SER A 365 12.45 -7.05 20.27
N SER A 366 11.61 -6.33 19.52
CA SER A 366 11.82 -4.92 19.20
C SER A 366 10.48 -4.17 18.98
N PRO A 367 10.34 -2.92 19.44
CA PRO A 367 9.14 -2.11 19.22
C PRO A 367 9.09 -1.53 17.79
N ARG A 368 9.13 -2.39 16.77
CA ARG A 368 9.16 -2.03 15.36
C ARG A 368 8.13 -2.78 14.54
N TYR A 369 7.23 -3.49 15.20
CA TYR A 369 6.29 -4.36 14.51
C TYR A 369 4.86 -4.10 14.92
N VAL A 370 3.96 -4.12 13.92
CA VAL A 370 2.52 -4.28 14.11
C VAL A 370 2.15 -5.65 13.56
N LEU A 371 1.57 -6.49 14.40
CA LEU A 371 1.01 -7.76 13.95
C LEU A 371 -0.20 -7.45 13.07
N GLY A 372 -0.17 -7.93 11.84
CA GLY A 372 -1.21 -7.68 10.85
C GLY A 372 -1.45 -8.89 9.97
N VAL A 373 -2.58 -8.89 9.28
CA VAL A 373 -2.76 -9.75 8.13
C VAL A 373 -1.86 -9.21 7.03
N ALA A 374 -1.12 -10.08 6.38
CA ALA A 374 -0.37 -9.71 5.19
C ALA A 374 -1.38 -9.57 4.04
N ASP A 375 -1.68 -8.32 3.68
CA ASP A 375 -2.79 -7.86 2.89
C ASP A 375 -4.13 -7.92 3.67
N GLN A 376 -5.08 -8.79 3.36
CA GLN A 376 -6.43 -8.80 3.93
C GLN A 376 -6.87 -10.19 4.37
N VAL A 377 -7.83 -10.25 5.30
CA VAL A 377 -8.54 -11.51 5.58
C VAL A 377 -9.35 -11.89 4.35
N PRO A 378 -9.14 -13.09 3.78
CA PRO A 378 -9.77 -13.49 2.52
C PRO A 378 -11.28 -13.72 2.66
N PRO A 379 -12.01 -13.84 1.52
CA PRO A 379 -13.48 -14.02 1.49
C PRO A 379 -14.01 -15.22 2.28
N ASP A 380 -13.24 -16.25 2.45
CA ASP A 380 -13.52 -17.48 3.19
C ASP A 380 -12.88 -17.51 4.58
N GLY A 381 -12.48 -16.34 5.09
CA GLY A 381 -11.87 -16.18 6.40
C GLY A 381 -12.73 -16.72 7.56
N LEU A 382 -12.08 -17.35 8.54
CA LEU A 382 -12.70 -17.92 9.72
C LEU A 382 -12.64 -16.95 10.90
N GLU A 383 -13.81 -16.58 11.43
CA GLU A 383 -13.93 -15.68 12.58
C GLU A 383 -13.15 -16.22 13.81
N SER A 384 -13.17 -17.52 14.03
CA SER A 384 -12.45 -18.17 15.13
C SER A 384 -10.95 -17.87 15.10
N ARG A 385 -10.36 -17.77 13.91
CA ARG A 385 -8.93 -17.47 13.75
C ARG A 385 -8.61 -16.00 14.01
N VAL A 386 -9.46 -15.09 13.57
CA VAL A 386 -9.31 -13.68 13.89
C VAL A 386 -9.35 -13.44 15.40
N ARG A 387 -10.33 -14.03 16.09
CA ARG A 387 -10.43 -14.02 17.57
C ARG A 387 -9.21 -14.66 18.24
N ARG A 388 -8.74 -15.77 17.67
CA ARG A 388 -7.59 -16.49 18.23
C ARG A 388 -6.28 -15.68 18.15
N VAL A 389 -6.08 -14.89 17.09
CA VAL A 389 -4.93 -13.98 17.01
C VAL A 389 -4.96 -12.98 18.16
N ALA A 390 -6.14 -12.38 18.44
CA ALA A 390 -6.29 -11.43 19.54
C ALA A 390 -5.93 -12.05 20.90
N GLU A 391 -6.38 -13.29 21.16
CA GLU A 391 -6.05 -14.03 22.38
C GLU A 391 -4.53 -14.29 22.49
N LEU A 392 -3.90 -14.69 21.39
CA LEU A 392 -2.47 -14.97 21.35
C LEU A 392 -1.65 -13.68 21.50
N ALA A 393 -2.08 -12.57 20.90
CA ALA A 393 -1.43 -11.27 21.06
C ALA A 393 -1.51 -10.78 22.52
N ASP A 394 -2.63 -11.00 23.20
CA ASP A 394 -2.74 -10.66 24.63
C ASP A 394 -1.85 -11.54 25.52
N ALA A 395 -1.76 -12.83 25.21
CA ALA A 395 -1.01 -13.77 26.03
C ALA A 395 0.51 -13.70 25.78
N PHE A 396 0.95 -13.39 24.58
CA PHE A 396 2.35 -13.50 24.14
C PHE A 396 2.91 -12.24 23.48
N GLY A 397 2.11 -11.19 23.30
CA GLY A 397 2.51 -9.95 22.60
C GLY A 397 3.23 -8.94 23.49
N GLY A 398 3.39 -9.21 24.80
CA GLY A 398 4.14 -8.35 25.72
C GLY A 398 5.62 -8.31 25.38
N TYR A 399 6.21 -7.12 25.35
CA TYR A 399 7.66 -7.00 25.20
C TYR A 399 8.34 -7.50 26.48
N GLY A 400 9.41 -8.27 26.33
CA GLY A 400 10.26 -8.65 27.47
C GLY A 400 10.75 -7.44 28.26
N ALA A 401 10.89 -7.62 29.59
CA ALA A 401 11.39 -6.59 30.48
C ALA A 401 12.85 -6.21 30.19
#